data_ec90a43c87402f3f97cb9b97ccb2d9bd
#
_entry.id   ec90a43c87402f3f97cb9b97ccb2d9bd
#
_cell.length_a   1.000
_cell.length_b   1.000
_cell.length_c   1.000
_cell.angle_alpha   90.00
_cell.angle_beta   90.00
_cell.angle_gamma   90.00
#
_symmetry.space_group_name_H-M   'P 1'
#
loop_
_entity.id
_entity.type
_entity.pdbx_description
1 polymer ?
#
loop_
_entity_poly.entity_id
_entity_poly.type
_entity_poly.pdbx_seq_one_letter_code
_entity_poly.pdbx_strand_id
1 'polypeptide(L)'
;MEIIMSTGLFNQTNTTNFVLEVPDGGLTQAFKANLQTAVVPGIHIPATDTVGSPQGMHRAKLPGSTFEFDAVPVRFLVDENLDSWVQMYKWMLSCQNYIDRGKSGWNNGSEGFPGAVLMHVLDNDKKEIVLTIRYIGGWVSDLSEIEYSLTEESDPAMVCVATLQYKYIEVEKDGIIITGRPSVNDTRESQYQQKVMGMHPSMR
;
A
#
# COMPACT_ATOMS: atom_id res chain seq x y z
N MET A 1 29.80 11.09 -26.19
CA MET A 1 28.58 10.72 -25.42
C MET A 1 28.94 9.49 -24.64
N GLU A 2 29.52 9.69 -23.44
CA GLU A 2 29.96 8.61 -22.57
C GLU A 2 28.72 8.02 -21.90
N ILE A 3 28.45 6.77 -22.18
CA ILE A 3 27.49 5.97 -21.41
C ILE A 3 28.19 5.65 -20.07
N ILE A 4 27.93 6.48 -19.07
CA ILE A 4 28.27 6.15 -17.69
C ILE A 4 27.39 4.94 -17.34
N MET A 5 27.95 3.74 -17.49
CA MET A 5 27.40 2.57 -16.80
C MET A 5 27.57 2.83 -15.32
N SER A 6 26.53 3.34 -14.69
CA SER A 6 26.40 3.33 -13.24
C SER A 6 26.47 1.86 -12.81
N THR A 7 27.64 1.43 -12.35
CA THR A 7 27.75 0.24 -11.52
C THR A 7 27.04 0.57 -10.22
N GLY A 8 25.71 0.45 -10.25
CA GLY A 8 24.88 0.74 -9.09
C GLY A 8 25.28 -0.19 -7.96
N LEU A 9 25.99 0.31 -7.00
CA LEU A 9 25.98 -0.25 -5.65
C LEU A 9 24.51 -0.30 -5.26
N PHE A 10 23.95 -1.52 -5.14
CA PHE A 10 22.61 -1.72 -4.66
C PHE A 10 22.56 -1.29 -3.19
N ASN A 11 22.25 -0.02 -2.98
CA ASN A 11 22.11 0.52 -1.64
C ASN A 11 20.76 0.08 -1.09
N GLN A 12 20.72 -0.35 0.16
CA GLN A 12 19.49 -0.77 0.81
C GLN A 12 18.71 0.46 1.26
N THR A 13 17.37 0.40 1.14
CA THR A 13 16.51 1.46 1.67
C THR A 13 16.45 1.39 3.19
N ASN A 14 16.42 2.54 3.85
CA ASN A 14 16.27 2.63 5.29
C ASN A 14 14.78 2.62 5.67
N THR A 15 14.47 2.03 6.82
CA THR A 15 13.09 1.94 7.33
C THR A 15 12.45 3.28 7.66
N THR A 16 13.24 4.34 7.80
CA THR A 16 12.77 5.69 8.11
C THR A 16 12.49 6.56 6.88
N ASN A 17 12.64 6.00 5.67
CA ASN A 17 12.53 6.74 4.41
C ASN A 17 11.12 6.67 3.85
N PHE A 18 10.16 7.20 4.59
CA PHE A 18 8.77 7.24 4.12
C PHE A 18 8.04 8.50 4.61
N VAL A 19 7.01 8.88 3.85
CA VAL A 19 6.03 9.92 4.22
C VAL A 19 4.65 9.41 3.86
N LEU A 20 3.70 9.54 4.77
CA LEU A 20 2.29 9.22 4.52
C LEU A 20 1.51 10.52 4.38
N GLU A 21 0.76 10.64 3.31
CA GLU A 21 -0.09 11.79 3.02
C GLU A 21 -1.53 11.37 2.76
N VAL A 22 -2.46 12.12 3.32
CA VAL A 22 -3.90 11.99 3.05
C VAL A 22 -4.39 13.34 2.54
N PRO A 23 -4.32 13.59 1.23
CA PRO A 23 -4.58 14.91 0.66
C PRO A 23 -5.98 15.44 0.99
N ASP A 24 -6.97 14.57 0.96
CA ASP A 24 -8.39 14.94 1.14
C ASP A 24 -8.89 14.73 2.59
N GLY A 25 -8.06 14.16 3.45
CA GLY A 25 -8.43 13.82 4.83
C GLY A 25 -8.37 15.00 5.81
N GLY A 26 -7.91 16.16 5.38
CA GLY A 26 -7.74 17.34 6.24
C GLY A 26 -6.76 17.10 7.39
N LEU A 27 -5.87 16.10 7.28
CA LEU A 27 -4.88 15.81 8.29
C LEU A 27 -3.82 16.92 8.35
N THR A 28 -3.59 17.44 9.54
CA THR A 28 -2.62 18.52 9.74
C THR A 28 -1.18 18.02 9.78
N GLN A 29 -0.24 18.99 9.81
CA GLN A 29 1.18 18.68 9.98
C GLN A 29 1.47 17.96 11.31
N ALA A 30 0.65 18.14 12.35
CA ALA A 30 0.81 17.45 13.62
C ALA A 30 0.75 15.93 13.46
N PHE A 31 -0.19 15.42 12.68
CA PHE A 31 -0.26 13.98 12.40
C PHE A 31 0.97 13.49 11.65
N LYS A 32 1.40 14.22 10.60
CA LYS A 32 2.58 13.86 9.82
C LYS A 32 3.84 13.82 10.69
N ALA A 33 4.01 14.77 11.61
CA ALA A 33 5.15 14.83 12.51
C ALA A 33 5.15 13.72 13.56
N ASN A 34 3.97 13.28 13.99
CA ASN A 34 3.80 12.26 15.02
C ASN A 34 3.75 10.83 14.47
N LEU A 35 3.78 10.66 13.15
CA LEU A 35 3.78 9.36 12.50
C LEU A 35 5.08 8.58 12.81
N GLN A 36 4.94 7.39 13.35
CA GLN A 36 6.08 6.51 13.68
C GLN A 36 6.28 5.41 12.66
N THR A 37 5.21 4.72 12.28
CA THR A 37 5.30 3.61 11.34
C THR A 37 4.09 3.58 10.42
N ALA A 38 4.36 3.26 9.16
CA ALA A 38 3.37 2.83 8.19
C ALA A 38 3.90 1.58 7.49
N VAL A 39 3.04 0.66 7.16
CA VAL A 39 3.41 -0.63 6.57
C VAL A 39 2.98 -0.66 5.12
N VAL A 40 3.84 -1.14 4.23
CA VAL A 40 3.42 -1.56 2.89
C VAL A 40 2.66 -2.88 3.05
N PRO A 41 1.37 -2.95 2.72
CA PRO A 41 0.57 -4.13 2.99
C PRO A 41 1.01 -5.33 2.15
N GLY A 42 0.74 -6.51 2.67
CA GLY A 42 0.86 -7.75 1.90
C GLY A 42 -0.13 -7.77 0.74
N ILE A 43 0.33 -8.30 -0.37
CA ILE A 43 -0.48 -8.52 -1.58
C ILE A 43 -0.37 -9.98 -1.92
N HIS A 44 -1.49 -10.69 -2.00
CA HIS A 44 -1.47 -12.10 -2.33
C HIS A 44 -2.57 -12.51 -3.29
N ILE A 45 -2.29 -13.56 -4.03
CA ILE A 45 -3.27 -14.24 -4.87
C ILE A 45 -3.53 -15.59 -4.21
N PRO A 46 -4.76 -15.87 -3.76
CA PRO A 46 -5.08 -17.15 -3.16
C PRO A 46 -4.83 -18.28 -4.15
N ALA A 47 -4.28 -19.39 -3.65
CA ALA A 47 -4.03 -20.57 -4.47
C ALA A 47 -5.17 -21.58 -4.30
N THR A 48 -5.67 -22.10 -5.41
CA THR A 48 -6.68 -23.16 -5.41
C THR A 48 -6.01 -24.49 -5.75
N ASP A 49 -6.25 -25.52 -4.93
CA ASP A 49 -5.77 -26.87 -5.20
C ASP A 49 -6.67 -27.55 -6.24
N THR A 50 -6.07 -28.12 -7.25
CA THR A 50 -6.75 -28.92 -8.27
C THR A 50 -6.08 -30.29 -8.44
N VAL A 51 -6.83 -31.26 -8.89
CA VAL A 51 -6.32 -32.59 -9.22
C VAL A 51 -5.63 -32.53 -10.56
N GLY A 52 -4.32 -32.78 -10.59
CA GLY A 52 -3.48 -32.62 -11.77
C GLY A 52 -3.39 -33.85 -12.67
N SER A 53 -4.04 -34.97 -12.34
CA SER A 53 -4.07 -36.16 -13.19
C SER A 53 -5.42 -36.86 -13.15
N PRO A 54 -5.77 -37.63 -14.19
CA PRO A 54 -7.02 -38.41 -14.23
C PRO A 54 -7.18 -39.40 -13.08
N GLN A 55 -6.08 -39.82 -12.48
CA GLN A 55 -6.04 -40.79 -11.38
C GLN A 55 -5.87 -40.10 -10.00
N GLY A 56 -5.84 -38.78 -9.92
CA GLY A 56 -5.74 -38.05 -8.66
C GLY A 56 -4.40 -38.20 -7.93
N MET A 57 -3.35 -38.67 -8.61
CA MET A 57 -2.06 -39.00 -7.98
C MET A 57 -1.23 -37.78 -7.57
N HIS A 58 -1.53 -36.57 -8.07
CA HIS A 58 -0.89 -35.36 -7.64
C HIS A 58 -1.89 -34.18 -7.59
N ARG A 59 -1.59 -33.22 -6.75
CA ARG A 59 -2.31 -31.95 -6.66
C ARG A 59 -1.46 -30.85 -7.26
N ALA A 60 -2.05 -30.04 -8.11
CA ALA A 60 -1.46 -28.82 -8.63
C ALA A 60 -2.12 -27.61 -7.96
N LYS A 61 -1.34 -26.55 -7.74
CA LYS A 61 -1.84 -25.26 -7.26
C LYS A 61 -2.06 -24.33 -8.44
N LEU A 62 -3.27 -23.85 -8.61
CA LEU A 62 -3.60 -22.83 -9.59
C LEU A 62 -3.79 -21.47 -8.88
N PRO A 63 -3.37 -20.38 -9.52
CA PRO A 63 -3.65 -19.06 -8.99
C PRO A 63 -5.18 -18.80 -9.01
N GLY A 64 -5.69 -18.22 -7.93
CA GLY A 64 -7.06 -17.70 -7.88
C GLY A 64 -7.26 -16.52 -8.84
N SER A 65 -8.50 -16.13 -9.02
CA SER A 65 -8.87 -15.02 -9.90
C SER A 65 -8.87 -13.65 -9.23
N THR A 66 -8.57 -13.59 -7.93
CA THR A 66 -8.66 -12.38 -7.10
C THR A 66 -7.33 -12.01 -6.48
N PHE A 67 -7.11 -10.72 -6.33
CA PHE A 67 -6.08 -10.19 -5.44
C PHE A 67 -6.69 -9.90 -4.08
N GLU A 68 -5.99 -10.25 -3.04
CA GLU A 68 -6.33 -9.92 -1.67
C GLU A 68 -5.26 -8.96 -1.12
N PHE A 69 -5.73 -7.92 -0.44
CA PHE A 69 -4.89 -6.87 0.10
C PHE A 69 -5.06 -6.82 1.61
N ASP A 70 -3.94 -6.80 2.32
CA ASP A 70 -3.96 -6.63 3.76
C ASP A 70 -4.26 -5.18 4.14
N ALA A 71 -4.81 -4.97 5.33
CA ALA A 71 -4.99 -3.64 5.88
C ALA A 71 -3.65 -2.97 6.18
N VAL A 72 -3.63 -1.63 6.20
CA VAL A 72 -2.45 -0.83 6.52
C VAL A 72 -2.52 -0.32 7.95
N PRO A 73 -1.83 -0.94 8.91
CA PRO A 73 -1.69 -0.35 10.24
C PRO A 73 -0.71 0.84 10.19
N VAL A 74 -1.16 1.95 10.76
CA VAL A 74 -0.40 3.19 10.88
C VAL A 74 -0.27 3.52 12.35
N ARG A 75 0.97 3.62 12.83
CA ARG A 75 1.26 3.92 14.23
C ARG A 75 1.71 5.37 14.37
N PHE A 76 1.13 6.09 15.31
CA PHE A 76 1.46 7.49 15.57
C PHE A 76 1.46 7.81 17.07
N LEU A 77 2.24 8.82 17.43
CA LEU A 77 2.25 9.37 18.76
C LEU A 77 1.01 10.25 18.96
N VAL A 78 0.44 10.15 20.15
CA VAL A 78 -0.65 11.03 20.57
C VAL A 78 -0.02 12.25 21.22
N ASP A 79 -0.33 13.42 20.69
CA ASP A 79 0.12 14.71 21.23
C ASP A 79 -0.67 15.11 22.48
N GLU A 80 -0.13 16.03 23.26
CA GLU A 80 -0.73 16.50 24.53
C GLU A 80 -2.16 17.04 24.35
N ASN A 81 -2.44 17.66 23.22
CA ASN A 81 -3.76 18.19 22.89
C ASN A 81 -4.69 17.16 22.24
N LEU A 82 -4.25 15.93 22.02
CA LEU A 82 -4.97 14.86 21.31
C LEU A 82 -5.34 15.24 19.86
N ASP A 83 -4.70 16.24 19.26
CA ASP A 83 -5.07 16.73 17.93
C ASP A 83 -4.91 15.65 16.86
N SER A 84 -3.84 14.86 16.92
CA SER A 84 -3.60 13.74 16.00
C SER A 84 -4.69 12.66 16.09
N TRP A 85 -5.13 12.33 17.30
CA TRP A 85 -6.20 11.35 17.52
C TRP A 85 -7.57 11.92 17.08
N VAL A 86 -7.88 13.16 17.46
CA VAL A 86 -9.13 13.85 17.08
C VAL A 86 -9.27 13.97 15.57
N GLN A 87 -8.18 14.20 14.85
CA GLN A 87 -8.19 14.25 13.39
C GLN A 87 -8.54 12.90 12.76
N MET A 88 -7.95 11.82 13.25
CA MET A 88 -8.31 10.47 12.82
C MET A 88 -9.78 10.15 13.12
N TYR A 89 -10.25 10.50 14.29
CA TYR A 89 -11.64 10.32 14.68
C TYR A 89 -12.60 11.14 13.81
N LYS A 90 -12.26 12.40 13.49
CA LYS A 90 -13.05 13.23 12.57
C LYS A 90 -13.10 12.62 11.16
N TRP A 91 -11.99 12.05 10.71
CA TRP A 91 -11.96 11.35 9.43
C TRP A 91 -12.87 10.11 9.44
N MET A 92 -12.85 9.31 10.51
CA MET A 92 -13.81 8.20 10.66
C MET A 92 -15.25 8.68 10.63
N LEU A 93 -15.56 9.79 11.33
CA LEU A 93 -16.91 10.39 11.32
C LEU A 93 -17.31 10.92 9.94
N SER A 94 -16.35 11.38 9.11
CA SER A 94 -16.67 11.81 7.75
C SER A 94 -17.07 10.63 6.86
N CYS A 95 -16.50 9.45 7.10
CA CYS A 95 -16.87 8.23 6.39
C CYS A 95 -18.23 7.69 6.87
N GLN A 96 -18.40 7.57 8.18
CA GLN A 96 -19.61 7.04 8.83
C GLN A 96 -19.92 7.81 10.10
N ASN A 97 -20.93 8.69 10.04
CA ASN A 97 -21.32 9.49 11.19
C ASN A 97 -22.49 8.83 11.93
N TYR A 98 -22.22 8.31 13.13
CA TYR A 98 -23.25 7.67 13.96
C TYR A 98 -24.07 8.69 14.77
N ILE A 99 -23.58 9.92 14.92
CA ILE A 99 -24.29 11.01 15.62
C ILE A 99 -25.31 11.64 14.67
N ASP A 100 -24.92 11.91 13.44
CA ASP A 100 -25.77 12.49 12.41
C ASP A 100 -25.63 11.71 11.09
N ARG A 101 -26.52 10.76 10.90
CA ARG A 101 -26.49 9.88 9.73
C ARG A 101 -26.56 10.63 8.39
N GLY A 102 -27.18 11.81 8.37
CA GLY A 102 -27.27 12.64 7.17
C GLY A 102 -25.92 13.20 6.71
N LYS A 103 -24.94 13.26 7.62
CA LYS A 103 -23.59 13.77 7.34
C LYS A 103 -22.55 12.67 7.03
N SER A 104 -22.98 11.42 6.95
CA SER A 104 -22.09 10.32 6.57
C SER A 104 -21.78 10.39 5.08
N GLY A 105 -20.49 10.29 4.71
CA GLY A 105 -20.04 10.21 3.32
C GLY A 105 -20.61 9.00 2.59
N TRP A 106 -20.89 7.92 3.31
CA TRP A 106 -21.57 6.74 2.78
C TRP A 106 -22.95 7.03 2.21
N ASN A 107 -23.71 7.93 2.84
CA ASN A 107 -25.05 8.31 2.37
C ASN A 107 -25.02 9.33 1.23
N ASN A 108 -23.97 10.15 1.15
CA ASN A 108 -23.83 11.23 0.17
C ASN A 108 -22.96 10.84 -1.04
N GLY A 109 -22.81 9.54 -1.30
CA GLY A 109 -21.91 9.02 -2.32
C GLY A 109 -20.47 8.96 -1.78
N SER A 110 -19.46 9.14 -2.60
CA SER A 110 -18.05 9.01 -2.19
C SER A 110 -17.43 10.30 -1.62
N GLU A 111 -18.21 11.30 -1.26
CA GLU A 111 -17.69 12.60 -0.80
C GLU A 111 -16.95 12.54 0.55
N GLY A 112 -17.23 11.52 1.37
CA GLY A 112 -16.54 11.30 2.64
C GLY A 112 -15.26 10.45 2.54
N PHE A 113 -14.96 9.91 1.36
CA PHE A 113 -13.78 9.07 1.16
C PHE A 113 -12.72 9.87 0.40
N PRO A 114 -11.47 9.94 0.90
CA PRO A 114 -10.39 10.54 0.14
C PRO A 114 -10.19 9.78 -1.17
N GLY A 115 -9.79 10.49 -2.22
CA GLY A 115 -9.48 9.90 -3.50
C GLY A 115 -8.36 8.86 -3.40
N ALA A 116 -7.33 9.18 -2.64
CA ALA A 116 -6.22 8.28 -2.34
C ALA A 116 -5.50 8.68 -1.06
N VAL A 117 -5.00 7.69 -0.34
CA VAL A 117 -3.94 7.86 0.67
C VAL A 117 -2.61 7.57 -0.02
N LEU A 118 -1.63 8.44 0.14
CA LEU A 118 -0.35 8.36 -0.53
C LEU A 118 0.75 7.97 0.46
N MET A 119 1.49 6.93 0.16
CA MET A 119 2.72 6.59 0.87
C MET A 119 3.89 6.79 -0.08
N HIS A 120 4.72 7.77 0.22
CA HIS A 120 5.93 8.06 -0.52
C HIS A 120 7.12 7.37 0.14
N VAL A 121 7.84 6.57 -0.63
CA VAL A 121 9.12 6.01 -0.23
C VAL A 121 10.21 6.93 -0.76
N LEU A 122 11.06 7.41 0.12
CA LEU A 122 12.13 8.35 -0.19
C LEU A 122 13.45 7.61 -0.44
N ASP A 123 14.38 8.29 -1.07
CA ASP A 123 15.76 7.85 -1.15
C ASP A 123 16.47 7.95 0.22
N ASN A 124 17.68 7.45 0.33
CA ASN A 124 18.43 7.47 1.59
C ASN A 124 18.83 8.87 2.04
N ASP A 125 18.90 9.83 1.13
CA ASP A 125 19.14 11.24 1.41
C ASP A 125 17.87 12.01 1.78
N LYS A 126 16.69 11.37 1.66
CA LYS A 126 15.35 11.93 1.92
C LYS A 126 15.03 13.17 1.07
N LYS A 127 15.59 13.25 -0.13
CA LYS A 127 15.40 14.39 -1.04
C LYS A 127 14.44 14.08 -2.17
N GLU A 128 14.45 12.85 -2.66
CA GLU A 128 13.68 12.45 -3.82
C GLU A 128 12.71 11.30 -3.49
N ILE A 129 11.57 11.31 -4.15
CA ILE A 129 10.59 10.23 -4.03
C ILE A 129 10.97 9.15 -5.03
N VAL A 130 11.31 7.96 -4.52
CA VAL A 130 11.67 6.79 -5.33
C VAL A 130 10.44 6.03 -5.79
N LEU A 131 9.42 5.95 -4.93
CA LEU A 131 8.20 5.20 -5.17
C LEU A 131 7.03 5.85 -4.46
N THR A 132 5.89 5.91 -5.13
CA THR A 132 4.63 6.32 -4.52
C THR A 132 3.64 5.17 -4.57
N ILE A 133 3.11 4.81 -3.41
CA ILE A 133 2.03 3.83 -3.28
C ILE A 133 0.75 4.59 -3.01
N ARG A 134 -0.25 4.42 -3.88
CA ARG A 134 -1.56 5.04 -3.78
C ARG A 134 -2.57 4.01 -3.30
N TYR A 135 -3.15 4.24 -2.14
CA TYR A 135 -4.25 3.43 -1.60
C TYR A 135 -5.57 4.08 -2.01
N ILE A 136 -6.15 3.59 -3.10
CA ILE A 136 -7.35 4.20 -3.68
C ILE A 136 -8.58 3.91 -2.84
N GLY A 137 -9.34 4.97 -2.52
CA GLY A 137 -10.53 4.89 -1.67
C GLY A 137 -10.20 4.49 -0.24
N GLY A 138 -9.06 4.97 0.28
CA GLY A 138 -8.60 4.70 1.64
C GLY A 138 -9.50 5.31 2.71
N TRP A 139 -9.71 4.61 3.81
CA TRP A 139 -10.46 5.07 4.97
C TRP A 139 -9.98 4.38 6.25
N VAL A 140 -10.21 5.00 7.41
CA VAL A 140 -9.85 4.44 8.71
C VAL A 140 -10.95 3.51 9.17
N SER A 141 -10.64 2.22 9.32
CA SER A 141 -11.57 1.20 9.80
C SER A 141 -11.55 1.02 11.30
N ASP A 142 -10.39 1.23 11.90
CA ASP A 142 -10.17 1.02 13.33
C ASP A 142 -9.20 2.04 13.88
N LEU A 143 -9.44 2.46 15.11
CA LEU A 143 -8.59 3.34 15.88
C LEU A 143 -8.41 2.70 17.25
N SER A 144 -7.18 2.32 17.57
CA SER A 144 -6.89 1.60 18.82
C SER A 144 -7.25 2.42 20.06
N GLU A 145 -7.49 1.71 21.13
CA GLU A 145 -7.68 2.32 22.46
C GLU A 145 -6.45 3.11 22.90
N ILE A 146 -6.69 4.11 23.73
CA ILE A 146 -5.67 4.87 24.44
C ILE A 146 -5.91 4.65 25.93
N GLU A 147 -4.93 4.06 26.61
CA GLU A 147 -5.03 3.77 28.04
C GLU A 147 -4.38 4.88 28.86
N TYR A 148 -5.13 5.42 29.83
CA TYR A 148 -4.62 6.35 30.83
C TYR A 148 -4.52 5.61 32.18
N SER A 149 -3.34 5.60 32.79
CA SER A 149 -3.09 4.97 34.08
C SER A 149 -2.48 5.95 35.06
N LEU A 150 -3.04 6.00 36.25
CA LEU A 150 -2.52 6.80 37.37
C LEU A 150 -1.51 6.02 38.23
N THR A 151 -1.29 4.76 37.90
CA THR A 151 -0.44 3.85 38.70
C THR A 151 0.94 3.63 38.06
N GLU A 152 1.20 4.16 36.88
CA GLU A 152 2.52 4.06 36.24
C GLU A 152 3.50 5.04 36.87
N GLU A 153 4.68 4.54 37.21
CA GLU A 153 5.77 5.35 37.79
C GLU A 153 6.54 6.16 36.72
N SER A 154 6.37 5.81 35.44
CA SER A 154 6.98 6.50 34.30
C SER A 154 5.88 7.04 33.38
N ASP A 155 6.10 8.22 32.79
CA ASP A 155 5.22 8.82 31.79
C ASP A 155 5.67 8.49 30.36
N PRO A 156 5.37 7.27 29.84
CA PRO A 156 5.74 6.93 28.47
C PRO A 156 4.89 7.71 27.46
N ALA A 157 5.47 8.02 26.32
CA ALA A 157 4.71 8.65 25.24
C ALA A 157 3.60 7.72 24.76
N MET A 158 2.38 8.24 24.67
CA MET A 158 1.23 7.48 24.22
C MET A 158 1.28 7.22 22.72
N VAL A 159 0.92 6.01 22.35
CA VAL A 159 0.90 5.54 20.96
C VAL A 159 -0.49 5.04 20.62
N CYS A 160 -0.98 5.44 19.46
CA CYS A 160 -2.22 4.94 18.90
C CYS A 160 -1.95 4.29 17.54
N VAL A 161 -2.75 3.29 17.20
CA VAL A 161 -2.70 2.61 15.91
C VAL A 161 -4.01 2.85 15.17
N ALA A 162 -3.94 3.41 13.98
CA ALA A 162 -5.06 3.49 13.05
C ALA A 162 -4.91 2.43 11.97
N THR A 163 -5.96 1.69 11.68
CA THR A 163 -5.96 0.69 10.61
C THR A 163 -6.70 1.27 9.40
N LEU A 164 -5.97 1.38 8.30
CA LEU A 164 -6.52 1.85 7.03
C LEU A 164 -6.98 0.69 6.18
N GLN A 165 -8.17 0.82 5.60
CA GLN A 165 -8.72 -0.04 4.55
C GLN A 165 -8.80 0.74 3.25
N TYR A 166 -8.77 0.04 2.11
CA TYR A 166 -8.78 0.66 0.79
C TYR A 166 -9.34 -0.33 -0.25
N LYS A 167 -9.64 0.14 -1.44
CA LYS A 167 -10.20 -0.68 -2.51
C LYS A 167 -9.13 -1.46 -3.27
N TYR A 168 -8.05 -0.78 -3.66
CA TYR A 168 -6.92 -1.36 -4.38
C TYR A 168 -5.69 -0.45 -4.29
N ILE A 169 -4.56 -0.96 -4.72
CA ILE A 169 -3.27 -0.25 -4.70
C ILE A 169 -2.86 0.09 -6.13
N GLU A 170 -2.37 1.31 -6.32
CA GLU A 170 -1.60 1.70 -7.49
C GLU A 170 -0.18 2.02 -7.05
N VAL A 171 0.79 1.52 -7.77
CA VAL A 171 2.21 1.79 -7.51
C VAL A 171 2.75 2.63 -8.65
N GLU A 172 3.31 3.79 -8.30
CA GLU A 172 3.90 4.73 -9.26
C GLU A 172 5.40 4.83 -9.01
N LYS A 173 6.18 4.72 -10.07
CA LYS A 173 7.62 4.93 -10.06
C LYS A 173 8.00 5.89 -11.19
N ASP A 174 8.79 6.91 -10.87
CA ASP A 174 9.24 7.94 -11.82
C ASP A 174 8.07 8.60 -12.58
N GLY A 175 6.92 8.80 -11.93
CA GLY A 175 5.72 9.37 -12.52
C GLY A 175 4.91 8.41 -13.40
N ILE A 176 5.29 7.13 -13.46
CA ILE A 176 4.62 6.11 -14.29
C ILE A 176 3.98 5.06 -13.39
N ILE A 177 2.68 4.81 -13.59
CA ILE A 177 1.98 3.73 -12.88
C ILE A 177 2.49 2.38 -13.41
N ILE A 178 2.92 1.52 -12.49
CA ILE A 178 3.44 0.20 -12.82
C ILE A 178 2.29 -0.69 -13.29
N THR A 179 2.43 -1.22 -14.48
CA THR A 179 1.51 -2.18 -15.08
C THR A 179 2.07 -3.60 -15.02
N GLY A 180 1.20 -4.61 -15.23
CA GLY A 180 1.61 -6.00 -15.25
C GLY A 180 2.67 -6.29 -16.33
N ARG A 181 3.47 -7.33 -16.09
CA ARG A 181 4.39 -7.84 -17.12
C ARG A 181 3.59 -8.39 -18.29
N PRO A 182 4.14 -8.34 -19.52
CA PRO A 182 3.59 -9.11 -20.64
C PRO A 182 3.43 -10.57 -20.26
N SER A 183 2.39 -11.23 -20.77
CA SER A 183 2.15 -12.64 -20.42
C SER A 183 3.38 -13.50 -20.76
N VAL A 184 3.60 -14.53 -19.94
CA VAL A 184 4.73 -15.46 -20.19
C VAL A 184 4.60 -16.14 -21.54
N ASN A 185 3.36 -16.34 -22.03
CA ASN A 185 3.09 -16.93 -23.32
C ASN A 185 3.54 -15.99 -24.46
N ASP A 186 3.20 -14.71 -24.39
CA ASP A 186 3.64 -13.73 -25.39
C ASP A 186 5.15 -13.62 -25.45
N THR A 187 5.82 -13.68 -24.29
CA THR A 187 7.28 -13.65 -24.23
C THR A 187 7.90 -14.91 -24.82
N ARG A 188 7.33 -16.08 -24.53
CA ARG A 188 7.78 -17.36 -25.10
C ARG A 188 7.56 -17.43 -26.59
N GLU A 189 6.40 -16.97 -27.06
CA GLU A 189 6.05 -16.96 -28.47
C GLU A 189 6.99 -16.04 -29.27
N SER A 190 7.27 -14.83 -28.75
CA SER A 190 8.23 -13.92 -29.37
C SER A 190 9.66 -14.49 -29.39
N GLN A 191 10.09 -15.13 -28.31
CA GLN A 191 11.40 -15.78 -28.24
C GLN A 191 11.48 -16.98 -29.20
N TYR A 192 10.42 -17.77 -29.31
CA TYR A 192 10.32 -18.88 -30.22
C TYR A 192 10.36 -18.38 -31.67
N GLN A 193 9.61 -17.38 -32.02
CA GLN A 193 9.62 -16.74 -33.34
C GLN A 193 11.00 -16.23 -33.72
N GLN A 194 11.69 -15.53 -32.80
CA GLN A 194 13.07 -15.08 -33.03
C GLN A 194 14.02 -16.22 -33.28
N LYS A 195 13.89 -17.31 -32.49
CA LYS A 195 14.71 -18.51 -32.66
C LYS A 195 14.45 -19.20 -33.99
N VAL A 196 13.20 -19.31 -34.41
CA VAL A 196 12.81 -19.90 -35.69
C VAL A 196 13.27 -19.04 -36.88
N MET A 197 13.20 -17.70 -36.75
CA MET A 197 13.69 -16.78 -37.77
C MET A 197 15.22 -16.89 -37.98
N GLY A 198 15.97 -17.19 -36.90
CA GLY A 198 17.42 -17.38 -36.96
C GLY A 198 17.85 -18.78 -37.47
N MET A 199 16.93 -19.73 -37.66
CA MET A 199 17.25 -21.05 -38.18
C MET A 199 17.43 -21.05 -39.68
N HIS A 200 18.35 -21.91 -40.15
CA HIS A 200 18.53 -22.16 -41.59
C HIS A 200 17.20 -22.59 -42.23
N PRO A 201 16.89 -22.15 -43.48
CA PRO A 201 15.60 -22.46 -44.13
C PRO A 201 15.28 -23.98 -44.22
N SER A 202 16.27 -24.84 -44.23
CA SER A 202 16.07 -26.30 -44.24
C SER A 202 15.69 -26.87 -42.84
N MET A 203 15.71 -26.09 -41.79
CA MET A 203 15.36 -26.45 -40.42
C MET A 203 14.04 -25.82 -39.90
N ARG A 204 13.37 -25.06 -40.77
CA ARG A 204 12.09 -24.43 -40.47
C ARG A 204 10.89 -25.32 -40.73
#